data_f149c0738d019313c170402214f3b1bb
#
_entry.id   f149c0738d019313c170402214f3b1bb
#
_cell.length_a   1.000
_cell.length_b   1.000
_cell.length_c   1.000
_cell.angle_alpha   90.00
_cell.angle_beta   90.00
_cell.angle_gamma   90.00
#
_symmetry.space_group_name_H-M   'P 1'
#
loop_
_entity.id
_entity.type
_entity.pdbx_description
1 polymer ?
#
loop_
_entity_poly.entity_id
_entity_poly.type
_entity_poly.pdbx_seq_one_letter_code
_entity_poly.pdbx_strand_id
1 'polypeptide(L)'
;PFADKEDGTLYFKKTNSENISNTSFKTSVYDGLIVIPSNFDLKNSGRTPITFISKKRAGIGVRDYIDKTINKAVLKLRFQHFAQNSLVDVDFEKEITINYERFESGDDKSAFVNLASVIGYLTGMLIYITITIYGTMILRGVMEEKTNRVMEVLISSVKPFQLMFGKIIGVGAVGLTQFSVWIALLFIGNLFLAPLLLLIGVDANGLSGAPSGMNSPVDQSEMQAMMMSLKDVHFGWIGIGVLIYFLLGFFLYGTMFAAVGAVGNDETNAQSLTLPIMLPIIIAFMMMITALNDPEGRVAFWGSIIPFTSPVIMPALLAYQPPFWQIGLSLLLLILMFILITYFAGKIYRIGVLKKEKKISFKEIFHWLIQ
;
A
#
# COMPACT_ATOMS: atom_id res chain seq x y z
N PRO A 1 9.80 16.87 -26.85
CA PRO A 1 9.85 17.26 -25.45
C PRO A 1 10.13 16.09 -24.49
N PHE A 2 9.85 14.85 -24.92
CA PHE A 2 10.13 13.66 -24.13
C PHE A 2 11.57 13.20 -24.35
N ALA A 3 12.35 13.11 -23.28
CA ALA A 3 13.61 12.41 -23.21
C ALA A 3 13.44 11.14 -22.39
N ASP A 4 14.25 10.14 -22.63
CA ASP A 4 14.29 8.95 -21.78
C ASP A 4 14.60 9.37 -20.34
N LYS A 5 13.94 8.72 -19.38
CA LYS A 5 14.18 9.01 -17.97
C LYS A 5 15.57 8.52 -17.57
N GLU A 6 16.31 9.32 -16.80
CA GLU A 6 17.70 9.02 -16.41
C GLU A 6 17.88 7.69 -15.68
N ASP A 7 16.82 7.20 -15.01
CA ASP A 7 16.81 5.90 -14.32
C ASP A 7 16.56 4.69 -15.25
N GLY A 8 16.39 4.94 -16.56
CA GLY A 8 16.16 3.89 -17.56
C GLY A 8 14.82 3.19 -17.47
N THR A 9 13.85 3.74 -16.72
CA THR A 9 12.53 3.12 -16.52
C THR A 9 11.51 3.48 -17.61
N LEU A 10 11.71 4.60 -18.33
CA LEU A 10 10.82 5.08 -19.38
C LEU A 10 11.61 5.49 -20.62
N TYR A 11 11.23 4.89 -21.76
CA TYR A 11 11.81 5.18 -23.08
C TYR A 11 10.73 5.71 -24.01
N PHE A 12 11.02 6.81 -24.72
CA PHE A 12 10.09 7.46 -25.62
C PHE A 12 10.56 7.40 -27.08
N LYS A 13 9.68 6.96 -27.97
CA LYS A 13 9.94 6.95 -29.41
C LYS A 13 8.82 7.67 -30.13
N LYS A 14 9.17 8.70 -30.92
CA LYS A 14 8.23 9.39 -31.77
C LYS A 14 7.86 8.49 -32.97
N THR A 15 6.56 8.33 -33.23
CA THR A 15 6.05 7.68 -34.44
C THR A 15 5.18 8.65 -35.23
N ASN A 16 5.25 8.58 -36.55
CA ASN A 16 4.50 9.44 -37.46
C ASN A 16 3.29 8.70 -38.10
N SER A 17 2.98 7.50 -37.65
CA SER A 17 1.85 6.75 -38.23
C SER A 17 0.52 7.25 -37.65
N GLU A 18 -0.27 7.95 -38.47
CA GLU A 18 -1.65 8.37 -38.15
C GLU A 18 -2.61 7.20 -37.92
N ASN A 19 -2.25 5.99 -38.35
CA ASN A 19 -3.04 4.77 -38.24
C ASN A 19 -2.29 3.67 -37.48
N ILE A 20 -2.09 3.86 -36.16
CA ILE A 20 -1.79 2.70 -35.33
C ILE A 20 -3.10 1.96 -35.13
N SER A 21 -3.36 0.94 -35.97
CA SER A 21 -4.51 0.05 -35.75
C SER A 21 -4.39 -0.60 -34.38
N ASN A 22 -5.54 -0.83 -33.73
CA ASN A 22 -5.63 -1.50 -32.44
C ASN A 22 -4.85 -2.82 -32.42
N THR A 23 -4.82 -3.54 -33.55
CA THR A 23 -4.06 -4.80 -33.72
C THR A 23 -2.54 -4.58 -33.68
N SER A 24 -2.06 -3.51 -34.31
CA SER A 24 -0.62 -3.18 -34.37
C SER A 24 -0.08 -2.73 -33.01
N PHE A 25 -0.87 -2.03 -32.18
CA PHE A 25 -0.47 -1.64 -30.85
C PHE A 25 -0.41 -2.85 -29.89
N LYS A 26 -1.38 -3.78 -29.98
CA LYS A 26 -1.42 -4.98 -29.14
C LYS A 26 -0.18 -5.86 -29.31
N THR A 27 0.34 -5.99 -30.54
CA THR A 27 1.53 -6.78 -30.87
C THR A 27 2.85 -6.01 -30.76
N SER A 28 2.80 -4.68 -30.55
CA SER A 28 3.99 -3.85 -30.45
C SER A 28 4.79 -4.12 -29.17
N VAL A 29 6.07 -3.75 -29.17
CA VAL A 29 6.96 -3.79 -27.99
C VAL A 29 6.64 -2.67 -26.99
N TYR A 30 5.84 -1.68 -27.40
CA TYR A 30 5.52 -0.51 -26.58
C TYR A 30 4.41 -0.80 -25.57
N ASP A 31 4.59 -0.32 -24.35
CA ASP A 31 3.63 -0.48 -23.25
C ASP A 31 2.54 0.61 -23.25
N GLY A 32 2.80 1.76 -23.85
CA GLY A 32 1.86 2.89 -23.92
C GLY A 32 2.03 3.76 -25.16
N LEU A 33 0.99 4.50 -25.50
CA LEU A 33 0.91 5.42 -26.63
C LEU A 33 0.34 6.76 -26.16
N ILE A 34 1.08 7.85 -26.39
CA ILE A 34 0.59 9.21 -26.16
C ILE A 34 0.03 9.74 -27.48
N VAL A 35 -1.27 10.01 -27.51
CA VAL A 35 -1.96 10.56 -28.67
C VAL A 35 -2.19 12.04 -28.45
N ILE A 36 -1.56 12.88 -29.27
CA ILE A 36 -1.77 14.33 -29.28
C ILE A 36 -2.65 14.64 -30.50
N PRO A 37 -3.88 15.14 -30.30
CA PRO A 37 -4.76 15.46 -31.42
C PRO A 37 -4.14 16.53 -32.34
N SER A 38 -4.39 16.41 -33.68
CA SER A 38 -3.90 17.40 -34.66
C SER A 38 -4.49 18.80 -34.49
N ASN A 39 -5.68 18.88 -33.86
CA ASN A 39 -6.39 20.13 -33.50
C ASN A 39 -6.11 20.58 -32.06
N PHE A 40 -4.99 20.16 -31.45
CA PHE A 40 -4.63 20.57 -30.09
C PHE A 40 -4.42 22.09 -30.01
N ASP A 41 -5.26 22.76 -29.23
CA ASP A 41 -5.21 24.22 -29.06
C ASP A 41 -4.39 24.59 -27.83
N LEU A 42 -3.25 25.24 -28.05
CA LEU A 42 -2.37 25.73 -26.99
C LEU A 42 -3.03 26.79 -26.10
N LYS A 43 -4.02 27.55 -26.65
CA LYS A 43 -4.72 28.60 -25.92
C LYS A 43 -5.80 28.01 -25.02
N ASN A 44 -6.52 26.98 -25.48
CA ASN A 44 -7.67 26.40 -24.79
C ASN A 44 -7.55 24.87 -24.69
N SER A 45 -6.48 24.44 -24.02
CA SER A 45 -6.07 23.04 -23.92
C SER A 45 -7.11 22.10 -23.28
N GLY A 46 -8.12 22.63 -22.60
CA GLY A 46 -9.22 21.81 -22.03
C GLY A 46 -10.24 21.29 -23.03
N ARG A 47 -10.24 21.80 -24.31
CA ARG A 47 -11.19 21.35 -25.34
C ARG A 47 -10.76 20.08 -26.09
N THR A 48 -9.47 19.83 -26.16
CA THR A 48 -8.90 18.68 -26.88
C THR A 48 -7.91 17.97 -25.96
N PRO A 49 -8.37 17.03 -25.14
CA PRO A 49 -7.50 16.35 -24.18
C PRO A 49 -6.45 15.49 -24.90
N ILE A 50 -5.27 15.45 -24.36
CA ILE A 50 -4.22 14.49 -24.76
C ILE A 50 -4.57 13.16 -24.13
N THR A 51 -4.51 12.08 -24.91
CA THR A 51 -4.86 10.75 -24.43
C THR A 51 -3.63 9.87 -24.32
N PHE A 52 -3.45 9.22 -23.17
CA PHE A 52 -2.46 8.18 -22.98
C PHE A 52 -3.14 6.81 -22.94
N ILE A 53 -2.87 5.99 -23.95
CA ILE A 53 -3.41 4.63 -24.08
C ILE A 53 -2.33 3.66 -23.65
N SER A 54 -2.61 2.78 -22.70
CA SER A 54 -1.66 1.79 -22.18
C SER A 54 -2.19 0.37 -22.23
N LYS A 55 -1.31 -0.61 -22.40
CA LYS A 55 -1.66 -2.05 -22.32
C LYS A 55 -1.97 -2.47 -20.90
N LYS A 56 -1.16 -1.97 -19.95
CA LYS A 56 -1.32 -2.18 -18.51
C LYS A 56 -1.80 -0.88 -17.86
N ARG A 57 -2.32 -0.98 -16.65
CA ARG A 57 -2.64 0.23 -15.87
C ARG A 57 -1.39 1.05 -15.64
N ALA A 58 -1.38 2.29 -16.11
CA ALA A 58 -0.31 3.21 -15.81
C ALA A 58 -0.33 3.53 -14.31
N GLY A 59 0.75 3.22 -13.61
CA GLY A 59 0.93 3.54 -12.20
C GLY A 59 1.09 5.04 -11.98
N ILE A 60 0.93 5.48 -10.73
CA ILE A 60 0.99 6.90 -10.37
C ILE A 60 2.30 7.56 -10.82
N GLY A 61 3.43 6.86 -10.64
CA GLY A 61 4.75 7.40 -11.02
C GLY A 61 4.90 7.66 -12.52
N VAL A 62 4.31 6.80 -13.37
CA VAL A 62 4.28 6.99 -14.84
C VAL A 62 3.37 8.17 -15.21
N ARG A 63 2.19 8.25 -14.60
CA ARG A 63 1.24 9.34 -14.82
C ARG A 63 1.83 10.68 -14.42
N ASP A 64 2.35 10.81 -13.20
CA ASP A 64 2.97 12.03 -12.69
C ASP A 64 4.13 12.52 -13.60
N TYR A 65 4.95 11.58 -14.09
CA TYR A 65 6.02 11.91 -15.04
C TYR A 65 5.48 12.43 -16.37
N ILE A 66 4.46 11.77 -16.94
CA ILE A 66 3.84 12.18 -18.21
C ILE A 66 3.15 13.53 -18.02
N ASP A 67 2.35 13.72 -16.96
CA ASP A 67 1.65 14.96 -16.65
C ASP A 67 2.65 16.12 -16.51
N LYS A 68 3.67 15.99 -15.70
CA LYS A 68 4.70 17.01 -15.51
C LYS A 68 5.45 17.33 -16.79
N THR A 69 5.78 16.31 -17.59
CA THR A 69 6.53 16.50 -18.84
C THR A 69 5.69 17.22 -19.89
N ILE A 70 4.43 16.85 -20.05
CA ILE A 70 3.51 17.50 -21.01
C ILE A 70 3.21 18.92 -20.56
N ASN A 71 2.85 19.13 -19.29
CA ASN A 71 2.53 20.46 -18.77
C ASN A 71 3.74 21.41 -18.91
N LYS A 72 4.95 20.94 -18.60
CA LYS A 72 6.18 21.72 -18.79
C LYS A 72 6.44 22.05 -20.26
N ALA A 73 6.19 21.11 -21.17
CA ALA A 73 6.37 21.33 -22.61
C ALA A 73 5.36 22.33 -23.15
N VAL A 74 4.10 22.22 -22.76
CA VAL A 74 3.03 23.15 -23.19
C VAL A 74 3.24 24.53 -22.59
N LEU A 75 3.60 24.62 -21.34
CA LEU A 75 3.96 25.89 -20.71
C LEU A 75 5.07 26.60 -21.52
N LYS A 76 6.14 25.87 -21.86
CA LYS A 76 7.22 26.42 -22.69
C LYS A 76 6.72 26.89 -24.06
N LEU A 77 5.84 26.13 -24.72
CA LEU A 77 5.25 26.50 -26.00
C LEU A 77 4.34 27.73 -25.88
N ARG A 78 3.53 27.83 -24.82
CA ARG A 78 2.71 29.00 -24.54
C ARG A 78 3.57 30.24 -24.37
N PHE A 79 4.66 30.19 -23.59
CA PHE A 79 5.60 31.30 -23.46
C PHE A 79 6.23 31.67 -24.80
N GLN A 80 6.65 30.73 -25.61
CA GLN A 80 7.27 31.02 -26.91
C GLN A 80 6.29 31.66 -27.91
N HIS A 81 5.01 31.25 -27.91
CA HIS A 81 4.04 31.75 -28.88
C HIS A 81 3.23 32.97 -28.44
N PHE A 82 3.02 33.16 -27.15
CA PHE A 82 2.09 34.17 -26.64
C PHE A 82 2.72 35.22 -25.72
N ALA A 83 3.91 35.00 -25.16
CA ALA A 83 4.55 35.94 -24.23
C ALA A 83 4.88 37.32 -24.87
N GLN A 84 4.98 37.41 -26.21
CA GLN A 84 5.23 38.65 -26.91
C GLN A 84 3.97 39.42 -27.32
N ASN A 85 2.79 38.83 -27.13
CA ASN A 85 1.51 39.36 -27.58
C ASN A 85 0.61 39.65 -26.38
N SER A 86 0.73 40.84 -25.80
CA SER A 86 -0.03 41.30 -24.62
C SER A 86 -1.55 41.40 -24.83
N LEU A 87 -2.06 41.17 -26.05
CA LEU A 87 -3.49 41.19 -26.37
C LEU A 87 -4.15 39.79 -26.29
N VAL A 88 -3.40 38.73 -26.00
CA VAL A 88 -3.94 37.37 -25.95
C VAL A 88 -4.07 36.96 -24.49
N ASP A 89 -5.32 36.84 -24.04
CA ASP A 89 -5.64 36.28 -22.73
C ASP A 89 -5.39 34.76 -22.73
N VAL A 90 -4.22 34.35 -22.25
CA VAL A 90 -3.82 32.95 -22.12
C VAL A 90 -3.49 32.71 -20.66
N ASP A 91 -4.23 31.80 -20.05
CA ASP A 91 -3.91 31.31 -18.72
C ASP A 91 -2.69 30.39 -18.78
N PHE A 92 -1.53 30.94 -18.40
CA PHE A 92 -0.27 30.20 -18.41
C PHE A 92 -0.19 29.13 -17.31
N GLU A 93 -0.96 29.28 -16.22
CA GLU A 93 -0.94 28.38 -15.08
C GLU A 93 -1.90 27.19 -15.25
N LYS A 94 -2.79 27.25 -16.25
CA LYS A 94 -3.77 26.20 -16.47
C LYS A 94 -3.10 24.92 -16.91
N GLU A 95 -3.13 23.93 -16.06
CA GLU A 95 -2.64 22.57 -16.35
C GLU A 95 -3.51 21.87 -17.38
N ILE A 96 -2.88 20.95 -18.12
CA ILE A 96 -3.56 20.10 -19.09
C ILE A 96 -3.97 18.81 -18.42
N THR A 97 -5.24 18.50 -18.49
CA THR A 97 -5.75 17.20 -18.08
C THR A 97 -5.46 16.18 -19.16
N ILE A 98 -4.79 15.08 -18.79
CA ILE A 98 -4.48 13.97 -19.68
C ILE A 98 -5.48 12.86 -19.39
N ASN A 99 -6.15 12.36 -20.44
CA ASN A 99 -7.01 11.19 -20.33
C ASN A 99 -6.17 9.92 -20.36
N TYR A 100 -6.29 9.08 -19.35
CA TYR A 100 -5.58 7.80 -19.24
C TYR A 100 -6.53 6.66 -19.57
N GLU A 101 -6.39 6.06 -20.75
CA GLU A 101 -7.23 4.97 -21.22
C GLU A 101 -6.48 3.64 -21.17
N ARG A 102 -7.17 2.57 -20.80
CA ARG A 102 -6.67 1.22 -20.97
C ARG A 102 -7.12 0.69 -22.33
N PHE A 103 -6.18 0.13 -23.09
CA PHE A 103 -6.41 -0.37 -24.45
C PHE A 103 -7.59 -1.34 -24.57
N GLU A 104 -7.83 -2.20 -23.56
CA GLU A 104 -8.90 -3.20 -23.59
C GLU A 104 -10.26 -2.70 -23.11
N SER A 105 -10.34 -1.65 -22.30
CA SER A 105 -11.61 -1.19 -21.68
C SER A 105 -12.08 0.18 -22.11
N GLY A 106 -11.24 1.01 -22.74
CA GLY A 106 -11.61 2.35 -23.20
C GLY A 106 -12.04 3.34 -22.09
N ASP A 107 -11.98 2.91 -20.82
CA ASP A 107 -12.44 3.70 -19.70
C ASP A 107 -11.32 4.55 -19.11
N ASP A 108 -11.54 5.84 -18.96
CA ASP A 108 -10.71 6.72 -18.12
C ASP A 108 -11.01 6.46 -16.64
N LYS A 109 -10.13 5.68 -16.00
CA LYS A 109 -10.20 5.39 -14.57
C LYS A 109 -9.09 6.10 -13.78
N SER A 110 -8.68 7.29 -14.20
CA SER A 110 -7.63 8.06 -13.49
C SER A 110 -8.00 8.32 -12.05
N ALA A 111 -9.22 8.79 -11.79
CA ALA A 111 -9.74 9.02 -10.45
C ALA A 111 -9.80 7.73 -9.62
N PHE A 112 -10.17 6.59 -10.24
CA PHE A 112 -10.16 5.29 -9.58
C PHE A 112 -8.74 4.85 -9.16
N VAL A 113 -7.75 5.03 -10.02
CA VAL A 113 -6.35 4.66 -9.71
C VAL A 113 -5.80 5.51 -8.56
N ASN A 114 -6.07 6.82 -8.57
CA ASN A 114 -5.66 7.71 -7.48
C ASN A 114 -6.32 7.30 -6.16
N LEU A 115 -7.63 7.03 -6.18
CA LEU A 115 -8.37 6.55 -5.00
C LEU A 115 -7.85 5.19 -4.52
N ALA A 116 -7.66 4.23 -5.42
CA ALA A 116 -7.13 2.90 -5.09
C ALA A 116 -5.73 2.99 -4.47
N SER A 117 -4.90 3.93 -4.94
CA SER A 117 -3.57 4.15 -4.38
C SER A 117 -3.63 4.70 -2.97
N VAL A 118 -4.50 5.67 -2.71
CA VAL A 118 -4.68 6.23 -1.36
C VAL A 118 -5.19 5.14 -0.40
N ILE A 119 -6.22 4.40 -0.80
CA ILE A 119 -6.75 3.28 0.00
C ILE A 119 -5.67 2.23 0.24
N GLY A 120 -4.93 1.85 -0.79
CA GLY A 120 -3.85 0.87 -0.71
C GLY A 120 -2.73 1.33 0.22
N TYR A 121 -2.28 2.57 0.10
CA TYR A 121 -1.25 3.15 0.97
C TYR A 121 -1.69 3.17 2.43
N LEU A 122 -2.89 3.68 2.72
CA LEU A 122 -3.42 3.73 4.07
C LEU A 122 -3.58 2.33 4.67
N THR A 123 -4.09 1.38 3.89
CA THR A 123 -4.28 0.00 4.33
C THR A 123 -2.96 -0.70 4.63
N GLY A 124 -1.99 -0.62 3.73
CA GLY A 124 -0.68 -1.25 3.92
C GLY A 124 0.11 -0.60 5.06
N MET A 125 0.07 0.75 5.17
CA MET A 125 0.67 1.49 6.28
C MET A 125 0.06 1.08 7.64
N LEU A 126 -1.26 0.95 7.69
CA LEU A 126 -1.99 0.54 8.90
C LEU A 126 -1.58 -0.86 9.33
N ILE A 127 -1.52 -1.82 8.40
CA ILE A 127 -1.08 -3.19 8.70
C ILE A 127 0.38 -3.21 9.15
N TYR A 128 1.28 -2.48 8.47
CA TYR A 128 2.69 -2.35 8.84
C TYR A 128 2.85 -1.86 10.29
N ILE A 129 2.20 -0.75 10.63
CA ILE A 129 2.26 -0.16 11.98
C ILE A 129 1.69 -1.14 13.01
N THR A 130 0.55 -1.74 12.72
CA THR A 130 -0.14 -2.62 13.66
C THR A 130 0.66 -3.90 13.94
N ILE A 131 1.20 -4.57 12.92
CA ILE A 131 2.06 -5.74 13.10
C ILE A 131 3.29 -5.36 13.93
N THR A 132 3.90 -4.20 13.67
CA THR A 132 5.08 -3.74 14.39
C THR A 132 4.78 -3.45 15.86
N ILE A 133 3.71 -2.70 16.16
CA ILE A 133 3.35 -2.34 17.54
C ILE A 133 2.95 -3.59 18.33
N TYR A 134 2.03 -4.39 17.81
CA TYR A 134 1.58 -5.57 18.57
C TYR A 134 2.63 -6.68 18.60
N GLY A 135 3.48 -6.80 17.58
CA GLY A 135 4.61 -7.70 17.59
C GLY A 135 5.59 -7.36 18.71
N THR A 136 5.96 -6.08 18.86
CA THR A 136 6.83 -5.63 19.96
C THR A 136 6.15 -5.75 21.31
N MET A 137 4.84 -5.58 21.41
CA MET A 137 4.07 -5.82 22.64
C MET A 137 4.12 -7.30 23.07
N ILE A 138 3.99 -8.23 22.13
CA ILE A 138 4.15 -9.67 22.41
C ILE A 138 5.56 -9.96 22.92
N LEU A 139 6.58 -9.44 22.23
CA LEU A 139 7.99 -9.62 22.60
C LEU A 139 8.24 -9.16 24.05
N ARG A 140 7.88 -7.91 24.36
CA ARG A 140 8.05 -7.34 25.72
C ARG A 140 7.30 -8.15 26.77
N GLY A 141 6.05 -8.50 26.52
CA GLY A 141 5.26 -9.24 27.47
C GLY A 141 5.81 -10.65 27.73
N VAL A 142 6.37 -11.35 26.73
CA VAL A 142 7.04 -12.65 26.94
C VAL A 142 8.32 -12.47 27.76
N MET A 143 9.09 -11.42 27.45
CA MET A 143 10.34 -11.13 28.15
C MET A 143 10.10 -10.76 29.63
N GLU A 144 9.09 -9.94 29.93
CA GLU A 144 8.71 -9.55 31.30
C GLU A 144 8.32 -10.77 32.14
N GLU A 145 7.50 -11.69 31.60
CA GLU A 145 7.12 -12.91 32.28
C GLU A 145 8.32 -13.81 32.57
N LYS A 146 9.30 -13.87 31.65
CA LYS A 146 10.55 -14.61 31.85
C LYS A 146 11.41 -13.99 32.95
N THR A 147 11.58 -12.66 32.91
CA THR A 147 12.40 -11.92 33.87
C THR A 147 11.81 -11.98 35.26
N ASN A 148 10.51 -11.90 35.40
CA ASN A 148 9.79 -11.96 36.69
C ASN A 148 9.61 -13.39 37.22
N ARG A 149 10.18 -14.41 36.55
CA ARG A 149 10.08 -15.84 36.94
C ARG A 149 8.65 -16.41 36.91
N VAL A 150 7.67 -15.65 36.42
CA VAL A 150 6.29 -16.12 36.30
C VAL A 150 6.21 -17.33 35.38
N MET A 151 7.09 -17.38 34.37
CA MET A 151 7.19 -18.51 33.42
C MET A 151 7.49 -19.85 34.12
N GLU A 152 8.26 -19.90 35.21
CA GLU A 152 8.58 -21.15 35.92
C GLU A 152 7.33 -21.78 36.53
N VAL A 153 6.45 -20.94 37.06
CA VAL A 153 5.17 -21.37 37.66
C VAL A 153 4.20 -21.79 36.54
N LEU A 154 4.13 -21.03 35.46
CA LEU A 154 3.20 -21.31 34.37
C LEU A 154 3.54 -22.62 33.61
N ILE A 155 4.83 -22.89 33.35
CA ILE A 155 5.27 -24.11 32.67
C ILE A 155 5.01 -25.38 33.48
N SER A 156 4.92 -25.29 34.78
CA SER A 156 4.54 -26.44 35.61
C SER A 156 3.08 -26.88 35.37
N SER A 157 2.21 -25.99 34.89
CA SER A 157 0.78 -26.23 34.70
C SER A 157 0.34 -26.30 33.22
N VAL A 158 1.08 -25.64 32.31
CA VAL A 158 0.70 -25.48 30.89
C VAL A 158 1.88 -25.74 29.97
N LYS A 159 1.64 -26.37 28.81
CA LYS A 159 2.71 -26.58 27.81
C LYS A 159 3.21 -25.24 27.25
N PRO A 160 4.54 -25.04 27.06
CA PRO A 160 5.13 -23.79 26.55
C PRO A 160 4.51 -23.28 25.25
N PHE A 161 4.15 -24.19 24.34
CA PHE A 161 3.49 -23.85 23.09
C PHE A 161 2.10 -23.23 23.30
N GLN A 162 1.32 -23.77 24.25
CA GLN A 162 -0.02 -23.25 24.56
C GLN A 162 0.08 -21.84 25.18
N LEU A 163 1.08 -21.62 26.02
CA LEU A 163 1.34 -20.31 26.62
C LEU A 163 1.70 -19.28 25.58
N MET A 164 2.63 -19.61 24.68
CA MET A 164 3.02 -18.76 23.55
C MET A 164 1.81 -18.39 22.68
N PHE A 165 1.03 -19.40 22.28
CA PHE A 165 -0.09 -19.20 21.37
C PHE A 165 -1.23 -18.44 22.04
N GLY A 166 -1.52 -18.73 23.31
CA GLY A 166 -2.51 -17.99 24.10
C GLY A 166 -2.17 -16.51 24.22
N LYS A 167 -0.92 -16.14 24.37
CA LYS A 167 -0.47 -14.75 24.41
C LYS A 167 -0.65 -14.06 23.06
N ILE A 168 -0.27 -14.73 21.97
CA ILE A 168 -0.44 -14.20 20.61
C ILE A 168 -1.93 -13.98 20.31
N ILE A 169 -2.80 -14.93 20.67
CA ILE A 169 -4.25 -14.77 20.51
C ILE A 169 -4.78 -13.62 21.37
N GLY A 170 -4.34 -13.51 22.63
CA GLY A 170 -4.76 -12.44 23.54
C GLY A 170 -4.42 -11.05 23.00
N VAL A 171 -3.17 -10.83 22.56
CA VAL A 171 -2.75 -9.56 21.96
C VAL A 171 -3.45 -9.34 20.60
N GLY A 172 -3.64 -10.39 19.81
CA GLY A 172 -4.40 -10.33 18.55
C GLY A 172 -5.86 -9.94 18.75
N ALA A 173 -6.50 -10.44 19.82
CA ALA A 173 -7.86 -10.04 20.19
C ALA A 173 -7.95 -8.55 20.53
N VAL A 174 -6.94 -7.98 21.22
CA VAL A 174 -6.85 -6.54 21.45
C VAL A 174 -6.77 -5.77 20.13
N GLY A 175 -5.93 -6.22 19.19
CA GLY A 175 -5.84 -5.62 17.86
C GLY A 175 -7.17 -5.66 17.11
N LEU A 176 -7.86 -6.81 17.12
CA LEU A 176 -9.17 -6.95 16.48
C LEU A 176 -10.25 -6.06 17.12
N THR A 177 -10.27 -5.96 18.45
CA THR A 177 -11.21 -5.06 19.13
C THR A 177 -10.95 -3.61 18.78
N GLN A 178 -9.69 -3.19 18.69
CA GLN A 178 -9.32 -1.85 18.26
C GLN A 178 -9.79 -1.55 16.82
N PHE A 179 -9.59 -2.47 15.89
CA PHE A 179 -10.12 -2.33 14.53
C PHE A 179 -11.66 -2.21 14.52
N SER A 180 -12.33 -3.05 15.31
CA SER A 180 -13.80 -3.02 15.42
C SER A 180 -14.30 -1.67 15.97
N VAL A 181 -13.59 -1.13 16.98
CA VAL A 181 -13.90 0.20 17.54
C VAL A 181 -13.68 1.29 16.49
N TRP A 182 -12.60 1.24 15.71
CA TRP A 182 -12.35 2.23 14.66
C TRP A 182 -13.42 2.19 13.57
N ILE A 183 -13.82 0.99 13.13
CA ILE A 183 -14.91 0.82 12.17
C ILE A 183 -16.21 1.38 12.73
N ALA A 184 -16.53 1.07 14.00
CA ALA A 184 -17.72 1.59 14.67
C ALA A 184 -17.69 3.12 14.78
N LEU A 185 -16.55 3.72 15.16
CA LEU A 185 -16.37 5.17 15.23
C LEU A 185 -16.50 5.84 13.86
N LEU A 186 -15.97 5.25 12.79
CA LEU A 186 -16.16 5.75 11.43
C LEU A 186 -17.64 5.71 11.02
N PHE A 187 -18.34 4.62 11.35
CA PHE A 187 -19.76 4.48 11.04
C PHE A 187 -20.61 5.49 11.82
N ILE A 188 -20.36 5.60 13.13
CA ILE A 188 -21.03 6.56 14.02
C ILE A 188 -20.70 7.99 13.60
N GLY A 189 -19.41 8.28 13.31
CA GLY A 189 -18.98 9.59 12.82
C GLY A 189 -19.72 9.99 11.55
N ASN A 190 -19.86 9.09 10.60
CA ASN A 190 -20.61 9.35 9.36
C ASN A 190 -22.10 9.61 9.62
N LEU A 191 -22.70 8.89 10.58
CA LEU A 191 -24.11 9.04 10.95
C LEU A 191 -24.38 10.40 11.64
N PHE A 192 -23.46 10.88 12.48
CA PHE A 192 -23.64 12.11 13.27
C PHE A 192 -22.99 13.33 12.62
N LEU A 193 -21.94 13.17 11.82
CA LEU A 193 -21.20 14.29 11.22
C LEU A 193 -22.07 15.04 10.20
N ALA A 194 -22.81 14.33 9.35
CA ALA A 194 -23.66 14.95 8.33
C ALA A 194 -24.78 15.83 8.95
N PRO A 195 -25.59 15.36 9.92
CA PRO A 195 -26.60 16.21 10.57
C PRO A 195 -25.97 17.30 11.46
N LEU A 196 -24.79 17.06 12.06
CA LEU A 196 -24.10 18.07 12.85
C LEU A 196 -23.59 19.23 11.97
N LEU A 197 -23.06 18.94 10.79
CA LEU A 197 -22.62 19.95 9.83
C LEU A 197 -23.79 20.78 9.31
N LEU A 198 -24.95 20.15 9.05
CA LEU A 198 -26.18 20.85 8.70
C LEU A 198 -26.67 21.76 9.84
N LEU A 199 -26.53 21.34 11.10
CA LEU A 199 -26.93 22.13 12.28
C LEU A 199 -26.05 23.34 12.50
N ILE A 200 -24.75 23.24 12.12
CA ILE A 200 -23.77 24.36 12.24
C ILE A 200 -23.85 25.32 11.03
N GLY A 201 -24.73 25.01 10.06
CA GLY A 201 -24.90 25.84 8.85
C GLY A 201 -23.79 25.65 7.82
N VAL A 202 -23.04 24.57 7.91
CA VAL A 202 -22.09 24.16 6.87
C VAL A 202 -22.85 23.29 5.86
N ASP A 203 -23.29 23.94 4.76
CA ASP A 203 -23.88 23.20 3.65
C ASP A 203 -22.91 22.11 3.16
N ALA A 204 -23.43 20.94 2.74
CA ALA A 204 -22.63 19.86 2.19
C ALA A 204 -21.73 20.33 1.01
N ASN A 205 -22.10 21.42 0.35
CA ASN A 205 -21.27 22.14 -0.64
C ASN A 205 -20.16 22.99 0.01
N GLY A 206 -20.22 23.30 1.31
CA GLY A 206 -19.19 24.03 2.05
C GLY A 206 -18.08 23.16 2.60
N LEU A 207 -18.23 21.84 2.58
CA LEU A 207 -17.13 20.88 2.86
C LEU A 207 -16.05 20.85 1.75
N SER A 208 -16.33 21.47 0.61
CA SER A 208 -15.31 21.83 -0.40
C SER A 208 -14.45 23.03 0.00
N GLY A 209 -14.77 23.69 1.13
CA GLY A 209 -13.97 24.72 1.76
C GLY A 209 -12.90 24.11 2.69
N ALA A 210 -11.86 23.48 2.15
CA ALA A 210 -10.62 23.33 2.89
C ALA A 210 -10.17 24.71 3.39
N PRO A 211 -9.53 24.80 4.62
CA PRO A 211 -9.08 26.09 5.16
C PRO A 211 -8.31 26.84 4.08
N SER A 212 -8.62 28.13 3.93
CA SER A 212 -8.15 29.05 2.88
C SER A 212 -6.62 29.29 2.85
N GLY A 213 -5.83 28.28 3.13
CA GLY A 213 -4.37 28.24 3.06
C GLY A 213 -3.81 27.21 2.07
N MET A 214 -4.64 26.34 1.50
CA MET A 214 -4.29 25.47 0.39
C MET A 214 -5.10 25.92 -0.84
N ASN A 215 -4.60 26.90 -1.54
CA ASN A 215 -5.11 27.35 -2.84
C ASN A 215 -4.75 26.32 -3.92
N SER A 216 -5.36 25.15 -3.87
CA SER A 216 -5.56 24.34 -5.06
C SER A 216 -7.07 24.27 -5.25
N PRO A 217 -7.64 24.84 -6.32
CA PRO A 217 -9.02 24.61 -6.68
C PRO A 217 -9.09 23.12 -7.04
N VAL A 218 -9.53 22.28 -6.10
CA VAL A 218 -9.98 20.93 -6.42
C VAL A 218 -11.17 21.13 -7.34
N ASP A 219 -10.97 20.85 -8.60
CA ASP A 219 -11.97 21.07 -9.63
C ASP A 219 -13.21 20.25 -9.25
N GLN A 220 -14.40 20.86 -9.27
CA GLN A 220 -15.66 20.18 -8.92
C GLN A 220 -15.85 18.90 -9.74
N SER A 221 -15.27 18.86 -10.95
CA SER A 221 -15.23 17.70 -11.82
C SER A 221 -14.39 16.56 -11.26
N GLU A 222 -13.25 16.84 -10.63
CA GLU A 222 -12.40 15.83 -9.99
C GLU A 222 -13.08 15.22 -8.74
N MET A 223 -13.73 16.05 -7.93
CA MET A 223 -14.49 15.60 -6.77
C MET A 223 -15.67 14.70 -7.19
N GLN A 224 -16.40 15.05 -8.25
CA GLN A 224 -17.46 14.21 -8.80
C GLN A 224 -16.92 12.90 -9.38
N ALA A 225 -15.81 12.94 -10.12
CA ALA A 225 -15.15 11.75 -10.64
C ALA A 225 -14.66 10.83 -9.52
N MET A 226 -14.12 11.40 -8.44
CA MET A 226 -13.71 10.66 -7.25
C MET A 226 -14.91 10.02 -6.53
N MET A 227 -16.04 10.73 -6.38
CA MET A 227 -17.27 10.18 -5.82
C MET A 227 -17.88 9.07 -6.68
N MET A 228 -17.82 9.19 -8.00
CA MET A 228 -18.26 8.12 -8.91
C MET A 228 -17.36 6.89 -8.80
N SER A 229 -16.05 7.10 -8.68
CA SER A 229 -15.07 6.00 -8.53
C SER A 229 -15.24 5.24 -7.21
N LEU A 230 -15.77 5.85 -6.14
CA LEU A 230 -16.08 5.18 -4.89
C LEU A 230 -17.12 4.06 -5.04
N LYS A 231 -18.04 4.19 -6.01
CA LYS A 231 -19.06 3.16 -6.29
C LYS A 231 -18.46 1.89 -6.90
N ASP A 232 -17.34 2.03 -7.62
CA ASP A 232 -16.65 0.90 -8.26
C ASP A 232 -15.74 0.15 -7.27
N VAL A 233 -15.50 0.72 -6.10
CA VAL A 233 -14.69 0.10 -5.04
C VAL A 233 -15.55 -0.85 -4.22
N HIS A 234 -15.26 -2.13 -4.28
CA HIS A 234 -15.93 -3.16 -3.49
C HIS A 234 -15.38 -3.20 -2.06
N PHE A 235 -15.75 -2.21 -1.24
CA PHE A 235 -15.24 -2.05 0.14
C PHE A 235 -15.38 -3.32 1.00
N GLY A 236 -16.48 -4.08 0.83
CA GLY A 236 -16.69 -5.33 1.56
C GLY A 236 -15.63 -6.38 1.25
N TRP A 237 -15.29 -6.55 -0.02
CA TRP A 237 -14.24 -7.47 -0.46
C TRP A 237 -12.85 -7.06 0.04
N ILE A 238 -12.54 -5.76 -0.08
CA ILE A 238 -11.29 -5.20 0.42
C ILE A 238 -11.19 -5.40 1.93
N GLY A 239 -12.25 -5.08 2.67
CA GLY A 239 -12.29 -5.21 4.14
C GLY A 239 -12.05 -6.64 4.61
N ILE A 240 -12.70 -7.63 3.98
CA ILE A 240 -12.50 -9.06 4.29
C ILE A 240 -11.05 -9.47 3.96
N GLY A 241 -10.53 -9.09 2.81
CA GLY A 241 -9.17 -9.40 2.42
C GLY A 241 -8.14 -8.79 3.37
N VAL A 242 -8.30 -7.50 3.72
CA VAL A 242 -7.47 -6.79 4.72
C VAL A 242 -7.47 -7.53 6.05
N LEU A 243 -8.64 -7.94 6.54
CA LEU A 243 -8.78 -8.65 7.81
C LEU A 243 -8.05 -9.99 7.79
N ILE A 244 -8.19 -10.77 6.72
CA ILE A 244 -7.53 -12.08 6.57
C ILE A 244 -6.02 -11.92 6.54
N TYR A 245 -5.48 -11.02 5.70
CA TYR A 245 -4.05 -10.77 5.62
C TYR A 245 -3.47 -10.18 6.90
N PHE A 246 -4.22 -9.28 7.55
CA PHE A 246 -3.85 -8.77 8.87
C PHE A 246 -3.70 -9.90 9.89
N LEU A 247 -4.72 -10.76 10.03
CA LEU A 247 -4.68 -11.87 10.98
C LEU A 247 -3.52 -12.83 10.72
N LEU A 248 -3.37 -13.29 9.47
CA LEU A 248 -2.30 -14.22 9.12
C LEU A 248 -0.92 -13.59 9.27
N GLY A 249 -0.75 -12.34 8.85
CA GLY A 249 0.49 -11.58 9.03
C GLY A 249 0.80 -11.34 10.49
N PHE A 250 -0.19 -10.96 11.29
CA PHE A 250 -0.05 -10.79 12.74
C PHE A 250 0.36 -12.10 13.42
N PHE A 251 -0.25 -13.24 13.07
CA PHE A 251 0.13 -14.53 13.62
C PHE A 251 1.54 -14.96 13.18
N LEU A 252 1.91 -14.75 11.91
CA LEU A 252 3.25 -15.05 11.41
C LEU A 252 4.31 -14.27 12.18
N TYR A 253 4.19 -12.96 12.23
CA TYR A 253 5.16 -12.10 12.89
C TYR A 253 5.08 -12.19 14.41
N GLY A 254 3.87 -12.31 14.96
CA GLY A 254 3.66 -12.51 16.40
C GLY A 254 4.37 -13.73 16.95
N THR A 255 4.37 -14.86 16.22
CA THR A 255 5.13 -16.06 16.61
C THR A 255 6.64 -15.83 16.58
N MET A 256 7.15 -15.07 15.60
CA MET A 256 8.58 -14.71 15.54
C MET A 256 8.97 -13.79 16.71
N PHE A 257 8.17 -12.76 17.01
CA PHE A 257 8.40 -11.88 18.15
C PHE A 257 8.31 -12.61 19.49
N ALA A 258 7.36 -13.54 19.64
CA ALA A 258 7.24 -14.37 20.85
C ALA A 258 8.48 -15.25 21.06
N ALA A 259 8.99 -15.88 19.99
CA ALA A 259 10.20 -16.68 20.04
C ALA A 259 11.43 -15.85 20.48
N VAL A 260 11.59 -14.65 19.93
CA VAL A 260 12.67 -13.72 20.32
C VAL A 260 12.52 -13.27 21.77
N GLY A 261 11.30 -12.93 22.21
CA GLY A 261 11.02 -12.58 23.60
C GLY A 261 11.39 -13.68 24.58
N ALA A 262 11.18 -14.97 24.22
CA ALA A 262 11.54 -16.11 25.03
C ALA A 262 13.08 -16.30 25.14
N VAL A 263 13.82 -15.92 24.10
CA VAL A 263 15.29 -16.03 24.05
C VAL A 263 15.96 -14.84 24.72
N GLY A 264 15.41 -13.64 24.61
CA GLY A 264 15.95 -12.41 25.17
C GLY A 264 16.07 -12.49 26.71
N ASN A 265 17.19 -12.05 27.26
CA ASN A 265 17.44 -11.98 28.72
C ASN A 265 17.37 -10.54 29.22
N ASP A 266 17.67 -9.57 28.36
CA ASP A 266 17.56 -8.14 28.62
C ASP A 266 17.02 -7.40 27.39
N GLU A 267 16.58 -6.17 27.58
CA GLU A 267 15.98 -5.36 26.50
C GLU A 267 16.93 -5.13 25.33
N THR A 268 18.21 -4.92 25.59
CA THR A 268 19.24 -4.67 24.57
C THR A 268 19.48 -5.91 23.70
N ASN A 269 19.52 -7.09 24.33
CA ASN A 269 19.69 -8.35 23.63
C ASN A 269 18.43 -8.68 22.80
N ALA A 270 17.25 -8.49 23.35
CA ALA A 270 15.99 -8.67 22.63
C ALA A 270 15.88 -7.74 21.42
N GLN A 271 16.28 -6.47 21.54
CA GLN A 271 16.29 -5.53 20.42
C GLN A 271 17.23 -5.99 19.30
N SER A 272 18.44 -6.46 19.62
CA SER A 272 19.37 -6.95 18.60
C SER A 272 18.83 -8.18 17.84
N LEU A 273 18.12 -9.07 18.53
CA LEU A 273 17.47 -10.23 17.94
C LEU A 273 16.18 -9.88 17.16
N THR A 274 15.59 -8.72 17.43
CA THR A 274 14.38 -8.24 16.75
C THR A 274 14.70 -7.69 15.35
N LEU A 275 15.88 -7.14 15.12
CA LEU A 275 16.27 -6.53 13.86
C LEU A 275 16.06 -7.44 12.64
N PRO A 276 16.43 -8.73 12.63
CA PRO A 276 16.19 -9.63 11.52
C PRO A 276 14.72 -9.88 11.23
N ILE A 277 13.85 -9.76 12.24
CA ILE A 277 12.38 -9.91 12.06
C ILE A 277 11.78 -8.63 11.48
N MET A 278 12.29 -7.47 11.90
CA MET A 278 11.81 -6.19 11.42
C MET A 278 12.25 -5.88 9.98
N LEU A 279 13.38 -6.41 9.55
CA LEU A 279 13.94 -6.12 8.23
C LEU A 279 12.98 -6.53 7.08
N PRO A 280 12.38 -7.74 7.05
CA PRO A 280 11.38 -8.08 6.03
C PRO A 280 10.14 -7.18 6.06
N ILE A 281 9.69 -6.72 7.23
CA ILE A 281 8.54 -5.81 7.34
C ILE A 281 8.86 -4.44 6.75
N ILE A 282 10.07 -3.91 7.03
CA ILE A 282 10.54 -2.64 6.48
C ILE A 282 10.69 -2.73 4.96
N ILE A 283 11.27 -3.83 4.47
CA ILE A 283 11.38 -4.10 3.03
C ILE A 283 9.98 -4.18 2.40
N ALA A 284 9.03 -4.85 3.05
CA ALA A 284 7.65 -4.94 2.59
C ALA A 284 7.01 -3.56 2.44
N PHE A 285 7.21 -2.67 3.42
CA PHE A 285 6.71 -1.30 3.37
C PHE A 285 7.33 -0.49 2.22
N MET A 286 8.66 -0.61 2.01
CA MET A 286 9.32 0.05 0.88
C MET A 286 8.86 -0.50 -0.47
N MET A 287 8.76 -1.82 -0.59
CA MET A 287 8.24 -2.47 -1.80
C MET A 287 6.78 -2.10 -2.08
N MET A 288 5.96 -1.88 -1.03
CA MET A 288 4.57 -1.45 -1.17
C MET A 288 4.46 -0.12 -1.91
N ILE A 289 5.29 0.87 -1.59
CA ILE A 289 5.30 2.17 -2.28
C ILE A 289 5.58 1.97 -3.78
N THR A 290 6.56 1.13 -4.12
CA THR A 290 6.87 0.81 -5.52
C THR A 290 5.73 0.02 -6.18
N ALA A 291 5.10 -0.91 -5.45
CA ALA A 291 3.98 -1.71 -5.93
C ALA A 291 2.72 -0.87 -6.22
N LEU A 292 2.46 0.17 -5.43
CA LEU A 292 1.36 1.11 -5.67
C LEU A 292 1.62 2.00 -6.89
N ASN A 293 2.90 2.31 -7.17
CA ASN A 293 3.28 3.05 -8.37
C ASN A 293 3.15 2.22 -9.65
N ASP A 294 3.37 0.90 -9.58
CA ASP A 294 3.19 -0.04 -10.69
C ASP A 294 2.53 -1.34 -10.17
N PRO A 295 1.18 -1.35 -10.04
CA PRO A 295 0.45 -2.48 -9.46
C PRO A 295 0.51 -3.79 -10.26
N GLU A 296 0.81 -3.72 -11.55
CA GLU A 296 0.98 -4.88 -12.43
C GLU A 296 2.47 -5.22 -12.67
N GLY A 297 3.38 -4.51 -11.99
CA GLY A 297 4.81 -4.65 -12.11
C GLY A 297 5.38 -5.85 -11.38
N ARG A 298 6.66 -6.15 -11.67
CA ARG A 298 7.35 -7.30 -11.06
C ARG A 298 7.47 -7.19 -9.54
N VAL A 299 7.66 -5.99 -9.01
CA VAL A 299 7.78 -5.74 -7.57
C VAL A 299 6.45 -6.01 -6.86
N ALA A 300 5.34 -5.53 -7.44
CA ALA A 300 3.99 -5.80 -6.94
C ALA A 300 3.67 -7.29 -6.94
N PHE A 301 3.99 -7.98 -8.03
CA PHE A 301 3.77 -9.43 -8.19
C PHE A 301 4.54 -10.24 -7.13
N TRP A 302 5.87 -10.14 -7.10
CA TRP A 302 6.68 -10.92 -6.17
C TRP A 302 6.45 -10.51 -4.71
N GLY A 303 6.35 -9.21 -4.45
CA GLY A 303 6.11 -8.69 -3.10
C GLY A 303 4.78 -9.14 -2.50
N SER A 304 3.75 -9.31 -3.32
CA SER A 304 2.44 -9.80 -2.89
C SER A 304 2.38 -11.31 -2.66
N ILE A 305 3.31 -12.09 -3.24
CA ILE A 305 3.34 -13.56 -3.12
C ILE A 305 4.28 -14.01 -2.01
N ILE A 306 5.43 -13.34 -1.81
CA ILE A 306 6.41 -13.72 -0.78
C ILE A 306 5.75 -13.61 0.62
N PRO A 307 5.74 -14.68 1.44
CA PRO A 307 4.98 -14.72 2.69
C PRO A 307 5.33 -13.64 3.72
N PHE A 308 6.59 -13.19 3.74
CA PHE A 308 7.02 -12.14 4.67
C PHE A 308 6.59 -10.74 4.24
N THR A 309 6.41 -10.50 2.95
CA THR A 309 6.01 -9.18 2.43
C THR A 309 4.54 -9.11 2.09
N SER A 310 3.92 -10.25 1.78
CA SER A 310 2.52 -10.33 1.34
C SER A 310 1.51 -9.74 2.34
N PRO A 311 1.67 -9.83 3.68
CA PRO A 311 0.70 -9.24 4.61
C PRO A 311 0.56 -7.72 4.50
N VAL A 312 1.57 -7.03 4.00
CA VAL A 312 1.56 -5.58 3.80
C VAL A 312 1.19 -5.22 2.36
N ILE A 313 1.82 -5.91 1.38
CA ILE A 313 1.71 -5.53 -0.03
C ILE A 313 0.38 -5.98 -0.65
N MET A 314 -0.07 -7.22 -0.39
CA MET A 314 -1.31 -7.71 -1.01
C MET A 314 -2.54 -6.91 -0.56
N PRO A 315 -2.77 -6.59 0.74
CA PRO A 315 -3.86 -5.71 1.14
C PRO A 315 -3.83 -4.33 0.47
N ALA A 316 -2.64 -3.76 0.29
CA ALA A 316 -2.48 -2.50 -0.41
C ALA A 316 -2.89 -2.60 -1.90
N LEU A 317 -2.70 -3.77 -2.52
CA LEU A 317 -3.08 -4.03 -3.91
C LEU A 317 -4.55 -4.44 -4.10
N LEU A 318 -5.28 -4.83 -3.04
CA LEU A 318 -6.68 -5.28 -3.17
C LEU A 318 -7.59 -4.25 -3.83
N ALA A 319 -7.34 -2.95 -3.60
CA ALA A 319 -8.07 -1.86 -4.24
C ALA A 319 -7.90 -1.86 -5.78
N TYR A 320 -6.80 -2.39 -6.30
CA TYR A 320 -6.53 -2.54 -7.73
C TYR A 320 -7.13 -3.80 -8.35
N GLN A 321 -7.79 -4.63 -7.52
CA GLN A 321 -8.45 -5.87 -7.95
C GLN A 321 -7.47 -6.85 -8.63
N PRO A 322 -6.41 -7.32 -7.93
CA PRO A 322 -5.50 -8.31 -8.47
C PRO A 322 -6.25 -9.62 -8.81
N PRO A 323 -5.73 -10.44 -9.73
CA PRO A 323 -6.40 -11.68 -10.12
C PRO A 323 -6.53 -12.65 -8.94
N PHE A 324 -7.68 -13.33 -8.82
CA PHE A 324 -8.02 -14.22 -7.71
C PHE A 324 -7.00 -15.33 -7.47
N TRP A 325 -6.36 -15.85 -8.54
CA TRP A 325 -5.33 -16.88 -8.41
C TRP A 325 -4.09 -16.36 -7.66
N GLN A 326 -3.73 -15.08 -7.84
CA GLN A 326 -2.59 -14.45 -7.15
C GLN A 326 -2.90 -14.28 -5.66
N ILE A 327 -4.13 -13.87 -5.31
CA ILE A 327 -4.61 -13.78 -3.93
C ILE A 327 -4.59 -15.17 -3.29
N GLY A 328 -5.11 -16.19 -3.98
CA GLY A 328 -5.15 -17.57 -3.49
C GLY A 328 -3.76 -18.16 -3.26
N LEU A 329 -2.82 -17.95 -4.21
CA LEU A 329 -1.44 -18.39 -4.08
C LEU A 329 -0.74 -17.69 -2.91
N SER A 330 -0.92 -16.38 -2.78
CA SER A 330 -0.36 -15.58 -1.69
C SER A 330 -0.83 -16.08 -0.32
N LEU A 331 -2.14 -16.30 -0.15
CA LEU A 331 -2.73 -16.81 1.09
C LEU A 331 -2.22 -18.22 1.41
N LEU A 332 -2.16 -19.11 0.42
CA LEU A 332 -1.66 -20.46 0.60
C LEU A 332 -0.21 -20.45 1.10
N LEU A 333 0.67 -19.68 0.46
CA LEU A 333 2.07 -19.57 0.87
C LEU A 333 2.23 -18.93 2.24
N LEU A 334 1.40 -17.93 2.55
CA LEU A 334 1.39 -17.26 3.86
C LEU A 334 0.98 -18.23 4.97
N ILE A 335 -0.07 -19.05 4.76
CA ILE A 335 -0.50 -20.08 5.71
C ILE A 335 0.56 -21.14 5.90
N LEU A 336 1.17 -21.64 4.82
CA LEU A 336 2.25 -22.63 4.90
C LEU A 336 3.44 -22.09 5.69
N MET A 337 3.84 -20.84 5.42
CA MET A 337 4.94 -20.21 6.14
C MET A 337 4.57 -19.95 7.61
N PHE A 338 3.35 -19.53 7.90
CA PHE A 338 2.88 -19.39 9.28
C PHE A 338 2.98 -20.72 10.06
N ILE A 339 2.52 -21.83 9.49
CA ILE A 339 2.62 -23.16 10.12
C ILE A 339 4.09 -23.54 10.36
N LEU A 340 4.93 -23.34 9.36
CA LEU A 340 6.36 -23.64 9.43
C LEU A 340 7.06 -22.81 10.53
N ILE A 341 6.86 -21.49 10.54
CA ILE A 341 7.46 -20.61 11.52
C ILE A 341 6.92 -20.90 12.92
N THR A 342 5.62 -21.18 13.06
CA THR A 342 5.01 -21.53 14.34
C THR A 342 5.60 -22.80 14.93
N TYR A 343 5.89 -23.80 14.09
CA TYR A 343 6.57 -25.03 14.52
C TYR A 343 7.97 -24.74 15.06
N PHE A 344 8.78 -23.97 14.34
CA PHE A 344 10.13 -23.60 14.79
C PHE A 344 10.12 -22.68 15.98
N ALA A 345 9.23 -21.68 15.98
CA ALA A 345 9.06 -20.75 17.09
C ALA A 345 8.68 -21.48 18.39
N GLY A 346 7.82 -22.50 18.31
CA GLY A 346 7.45 -23.33 19.45
C GLY A 346 8.64 -24.09 20.05
N LYS A 347 9.55 -24.61 19.22
CA LYS A 347 10.82 -25.24 19.70
C LYS A 347 11.71 -24.22 20.38
N ILE A 348 11.93 -23.05 19.73
CA ILE A 348 12.77 -21.97 20.28
C ILE A 348 12.18 -21.47 21.60
N TYR A 349 10.87 -21.25 21.65
CA TYR A 349 10.18 -20.77 22.83
C TYR A 349 10.35 -21.72 24.01
N ARG A 350 10.17 -23.04 23.80
CA ARG A 350 10.35 -24.08 24.84
C ARG A 350 11.77 -24.07 25.44
N ILE A 351 12.80 -23.93 24.61
CA ILE A 351 14.20 -23.93 25.07
C ILE A 351 14.56 -22.58 25.68
N GLY A 352 14.14 -21.49 25.04
CA GLY A 352 14.49 -20.13 25.41
C GLY A 352 13.96 -19.72 26.76
N VAL A 353 12.73 -20.13 27.10
CA VAL A 353 12.10 -19.81 28.40
C VAL A 353 12.82 -20.48 29.58
N LEU A 354 13.38 -21.68 29.38
CA LEU A 354 14.06 -22.44 30.43
C LEU A 354 15.53 -22.01 30.67
N LYS A 355 16.13 -21.30 29.70
CA LYS A 355 17.54 -20.91 29.75
C LYS A 355 17.72 -19.52 30.40
N LYS A 356 18.52 -19.42 31.51
CA LYS A 356 18.57 -18.24 32.38
C LYS A 356 19.78 -17.31 32.21
N GLU A 357 20.93 -17.73 31.68
CA GLU A 357 22.18 -17.02 32.03
C GLU A 357 23.18 -16.68 30.89
N LYS A 358 22.86 -16.85 29.63
CA LYS A 358 23.82 -16.48 28.56
C LYS A 358 23.16 -15.59 27.51
N LYS A 359 23.92 -14.58 27.02
CA LYS A 359 23.62 -13.88 25.77
C LYS A 359 23.56 -14.91 24.67
N ILE A 360 22.36 -15.19 24.19
CA ILE A 360 22.12 -16.22 23.20
C ILE A 360 22.42 -15.61 21.82
N SER A 361 23.29 -16.28 21.05
CA SER A 361 23.67 -15.88 19.71
C SER A 361 22.76 -16.55 18.66
N PHE A 362 22.61 -15.94 17.47
CA PHE A 362 21.93 -16.56 16.34
C PHE A 362 22.44 -17.97 15.98
N LYS A 363 23.76 -18.24 16.16
CA LYS A 363 24.33 -19.57 15.95
C LYS A 363 23.74 -20.62 16.90
N GLU A 364 23.49 -20.24 18.16
CA GLU A 364 22.88 -21.15 19.14
C GLU A 364 21.41 -21.42 18.81
N ILE A 365 20.65 -20.39 18.39
CA ILE A 365 19.27 -20.53 17.97
C ILE A 365 19.17 -21.51 16.77
N PHE A 366 20.07 -21.38 15.79
CA PHE A 366 20.11 -22.28 14.64
C PHE A 366 20.44 -23.73 15.05
N HIS A 367 21.33 -23.92 16.04
CA HIS A 367 21.64 -25.24 16.54
C HIS A 367 20.44 -25.91 17.24
N TRP A 368 19.59 -25.14 17.92
CA TRP A 368 18.36 -25.65 18.55
C TRP A 368 17.28 -26.09 17.56
N LEU A 369 17.33 -25.56 16.33
CA LEU A 369 16.38 -25.95 15.28
C LEU A 369 16.72 -27.32 14.68
N ILE A 370 18.00 -27.71 14.75
CA ILE A 370 18.49 -28.98 14.16
C ILE A 370 18.36 -30.16 15.14
N GLN A 371 18.35 -29.87 16.46
CA GLN A 371 18.06 -30.84 17.51
C GLN A 371 16.54 -31.03 17.71
#